data_d148fa74811c283a9520298c9324037f
#
_entry.id   d148fa74811c283a9520298c9324037f
#
_cell.length_a   1.000
_cell.length_b   1.000
_cell.length_c   1.000
_cell.angle_alpha   90.00
_cell.angle_beta   90.00
_cell.angle_gamma   90.00
#
_symmetry.space_group_name_H-M   'P 1'
#
loop_
_entity.id
_entity.type
_entity.pdbx_description
1 polymer ?
#
loop_
_entity_poly.entity_id
_entity_poly.type
_entity_poly.pdbx_seq_one_letter_code
_entity_poly.pdbx_strand_id
1 'polypeptide(L)'
;AEAEDLGLDKTKAFKDELDSYRAQLTSSYLSDKDGEEAAVRAVYDRYGEVLELSHILFRLPQRTLSKDTVQVYQKAIEAYERIQAGEDFAAVGKELKDADKENVGYEYVHCLLPMQTVKAFENVAYSLPVGSVSLPVRTTMGFHIIKIHSRRRNPGLVRVAHVLIPFEKDSVKFGEAETLARAEEVYRKA
;
A
#
# COMPACT_ATOMS: atom_id res chain seq x y z
N ALA A 1 49.48 28.74 -8.03
CA ALA A 1 50.06 29.38 -9.21
C ALA A 1 49.41 30.75 -9.48
N GLU A 2 49.62 31.38 -10.62
CA GLU A 2 49.26 32.78 -10.91
C GLU A 2 47.80 33.14 -10.59
N ALA A 3 46.84 32.24 -10.83
CA ALA A 3 45.42 32.41 -10.50
C ALA A 3 45.17 32.45 -8.97
N GLU A 4 45.91 31.69 -8.20
CA GLU A 4 45.84 31.70 -6.73
C GLU A 4 46.48 32.96 -6.15
N ASP A 5 47.59 33.41 -6.76
CA ASP A 5 48.28 34.64 -6.36
C ASP A 5 47.37 35.87 -6.63
N LEU A 6 46.54 35.82 -7.65
CA LEU A 6 45.52 36.80 -7.98
C LEU A 6 44.22 36.63 -7.17
N GLY A 7 44.11 35.60 -6.36
CA GLY A 7 42.94 35.34 -5.52
C GLY A 7 41.66 34.94 -6.28
N LEU A 8 41.79 34.52 -7.53
CA LEU A 8 40.66 34.12 -8.37
C LEU A 8 39.93 32.88 -7.81
N ASP A 9 40.66 31.98 -7.14
CA ASP A 9 40.17 30.82 -6.41
C ASP A 9 39.25 31.18 -5.23
N LYS A 10 39.34 32.43 -4.74
CA LYS A 10 38.54 32.93 -3.61
C LYS A 10 37.27 33.66 -4.02
N THR A 11 37.12 33.90 -5.31
CA THR A 11 35.92 34.55 -5.87
C THR A 11 34.68 33.70 -5.66
N LYS A 12 33.54 34.36 -5.45
CA LYS A 12 32.25 33.65 -5.30
C LYS A 12 31.92 32.83 -6.54
N ALA A 13 32.14 33.38 -7.73
CA ALA A 13 31.88 32.72 -9.00
C ALA A 13 32.64 31.40 -9.13
N PHE A 14 33.95 31.40 -8.82
CA PHE A 14 34.77 30.19 -8.86
C PHE A 14 34.32 29.14 -7.87
N LYS A 15 33.96 29.54 -6.63
CA LYS A 15 33.47 28.61 -5.61
C LYS A 15 32.15 27.98 -6.01
N ASP A 16 31.20 28.79 -6.48
CA ASP A 16 29.89 28.31 -6.93
C ASP A 16 30.03 27.30 -8.08
N GLU A 17 30.92 27.57 -9.03
CA GLU A 17 31.22 26.68 -10.16
C GLU A 17 31.92 25.39 -9.70
N LEU A 18 32.93 25.50 -8.83
CA LEU A 18 33.63 24.35 -8.26
C LEU A 18 32.68 23.44 -7.49
N ASP A 19 31.79 24.00 -6.67
CA ASP A 19 30.80 23.24 -5.91
C ASP A 19 29.78 22.59 -6.84
N SER A 20 29.40 23.23 -7.94
CA SER A 20 28.58 22.64 -8.98
C SER A 20 29.26 21.43 -9.64
N TYR A 21 30.51 21.52 -10.01
CA TYR A 21 31.28 20.40 -10.55
C TYR A 21 31.45 19.26 -9.52
N ARG A 22 31.72 19.60 -8.27
CA ARG A 22 31.79 18.60 -7.19
C ARG A 22 30.46 17.87 -7.01
N ALA A 23 29.35 18.60 -7.00
CA ALA A 23 28.02 18.03 -6.92
C ALA A 23 27.71 17.09 -8.10
N GLN A 24 28.08 17.47 -9.32
CA GLN A 24 27.92 16.62 -10.51
C GLN A 24 28.76 15.34 -10.42
N LEU A 25 30.03 15.45 -10.01
CA LEU A 25 30.90 14.29 -9.84
C LEU A 25 30.42 13.36 -8.72
N THR A 26 30.00 13.90 -7.58
CA THR A 26 29.55 13.10 -6.45
C THR A 26 28.21 12.43 -6.71
N SER A 27 27.32 13.00 -7.52
CA SER A 27 26.01 12.42 -7.83
C SER A 27 26.13 11.03 -8.46
N SER A 28 27.14 10.80 -9.30
CA SER A 28 27.39 9.48 -9.91
C SER A 28 27.89 8.43 -8.93
N TYR A 29 28.50 8.84 -7.81
CA TYR A 29 28.96 7.95 -6.74
C TYR A 29 27.90 7.73 -5.64
N LEU A 30 26.92 8.65 -5.53
CA LEU A 30 25.85 8.57 -4.55
C LEU A 30 24.58 7.88 -5.10
N SER A 31 24.48 7.71 -6.43
CA SER A 31 23.38 6.98 -7.05
C SER A 31 23.77 5.52 -7.29
N ASP A 32 23.04 4.61 -6.71
CA ASP A 32 23.10 3.18 -7.03
C ASP A 32 22.14 2.90 -8.21
N LYS A 33 22.64 3.13 -9.41
CA LYS A 33 21.85 2.95 -10.65
C LYS A 33 21.37 1.51 -10.83
N ASP A 34 22.19 0.54 -10.47
CA ASP A 34 21.83 -0.88 -10.60
C ASP A 34 20.74 -1.24 -9.59
N GLY A 35 20.82 -0.70 -8.36
CA GLY A 35 19.80 -0.85 -7.35
C GLY A 35 18.50 -0.14 -7.71
N GLU A 36 18.57 1.05 -8.32
CA GLU A 36 17.39 1.78 -8.82
C GLU A 36 16.72 1.00 -9.96
N GLU A 37 17.47 0.50 -10.94
CA GLU A 37 16.93 -0.29 -12.04
C GLU A 37 16.29 -1.59 -11.53
N ALA A 38 16.94 -2.29 -10.62
CA ALA A 38 16.39 -3.49 -9.99
C ALA A 38 15.09 -3.20 -9.22
N ALA A 39 15.02 -2.07 -8.51
CA ALA A 39 13.80 -1.67 -7.80
C ALA A 39 12.66 -1.33 -8.77
N VAL A 40 12.95 -0.59 -9.84
CA VAL A 40 11.97 -0.28 -10.90
C VAL A 40 11.47 -1.57 -11.56
N ARG A 41 12.38 -2.50 -11.88
CA ARG A 41 12.05 -3.78 -12.48
C ARG A 41 11.13 -4.61 -11.58
N ALA A 42 11.45 -4.70 -10.30
CA ALA A 42 10.63 -5.43 -9.33
C ALA A 42 9.20 -4.85 -9.21
N VAL A 43 9.04 -3.53 -9.26
CA VAL A 43 7.71 -2.89 -9.28
C VAL A 43 7.00 -3.16 -10.60
N TYR A 44 7.69 -3.05 -11.72
CA TYR A 44 7.13 -3.31 -13.04
C TYR A 44 6.60 -4.74 -13.18
N ASP A 45 7.37 -5.73 -12.72
CA ASP A 45 6.96 -7.13 -12.75
C ASP A 45 5.68 -7.36 -11.91
N ARG A 46 5.56 -6.69 -10.76
CA ARG A 46 4.34 -6.72 -9.92
C ARG A 46 3.14 -6.07 -10.60
N TYR A 47 3.33 -5.07 -11.46
CA TYR A 47 2.24 -4.42 -12.19
C TYR A 47 1.48 -5.36 -13.12
N GLY A 48 2.05 -6.49 -13.48
CA GLY A 48 1.36 -7.54 -14.23
C GLY A 48 0.20 -8.19 -13.49
N GLU A 49 0.10 -8.01 -12.17
CA GLU A 49 -0.86 -8.68 -11.31
C GLU A 49 -1.62 -7.71 -10.40
N VAL A 50 -2.85 -8.10 -10.08
CA VAL A 50 -3.69 -7.45 -9.07
C VAL A 50 -3.95 -8.47 -7.98
N LEU A 51 -3.71 -8.08 -6.74
CA LEU A 51 -4.00 -8.91 -5.57
C LEU A 51 -5.34 -8.52 -4.94
N GLU A 52 -6.06 -9.52 -4.50
CA GLU A 52 -7.19 -9.41 -3.60
C GLU A 52 -6.81 -10.04 -2.28
N LEU A 53 -6.92 -9.30 -1.19
CA LEU A 53 -6.43 -9.72 0.11
C LEU A 53 -7.27 -9.17 1.25
N SER A 54 -7.12 -9.76 2.43
CA SER A 54 -7.53 -9.15 3.69
C SER A 54 -6.33 -8.96 4.58
N HIS A 55 -6.37 -7.98 5.45
CA HIS A 55 -5.36 -7.86 6.50
C HIS A 55 -5.95 -7.45 7.85
N ILE A 56 -5.27 -7.89 8.92
CA ILE A 56 -5.51 -7.46 10.28
C ILE A 56 -4.31 -6.64 10.71
N LEU A 57 -4.54 -5.39 11.12
CA LEU A 57 -3.51 -4.47 11.60
C LEU A 57 -3.59 -4.32 13.11
N PHE A 58 -2.51 -4.60 13.80
CA PHE A 58 -2.30 -4.28 15.21
C PHE A 58 -1.44 -3.01 15.27
N ARG A 59 -2.07 -1.88 15.62
CA ARG A 59 -1.40 -0.58 15.62
C ARG A 59 -0.38 -0.45 16.73
N LEU A 60 0.68 0.27 16.44
CA LEU A 60 1.67 0.69 17.42
C LEU A 60 1.58 2.19 17.64
N PRO A 61 1.63 2.66 18.90
CA PRO A 61 1.70 4.08 19.21
C PRO A 61 2.90 4.75 18.56
N GLN A 62 2.79 6.03 18.18
CA GLN A 62 3.90 6.76 17.52
C GLN A 62 5.17 6.87 18.37
N ARG A 63 5.04 6.81 19.71
CA ARG A 63 6.16 6.78 20.66
C ARG A 63 6.17 5.44 21.39
N THR A 64 6.65 4.42 20.71
CA THR A 64 6.60 3.04 21.20
C THR A 64 7.87 2.68 21.94
N LEU A 65 7.76 2.21 23.18
CA LEU A 65 8.82 1.57 23.91
C LEU A 65 8.98 0.11 23.46
N SER A 66 10.16 -0.48 23.64
CA SER A 66 10.44 -1.86 23.20
C SER A 66 9.45 -2.88 23.77
N LYS A 67 9.03 -2.74 25.03
CA LYS A 67 8.06 -3.64 25.66
C LYS A 67 6.67 -3.57 25.04
N ASP A 68 6.22 -2.37 24.59
CA ASP A 68 4.92 -2.21 23.93
C ASP A 68 4.93 -2.90 22.58
N THR A 69 6.04 -2.84 21.86
CA THR A 69 6.23 -3.57 20.60
C THR A 69 6.08 -5.08 20.80
N VAL A 70 6.67 -5.64 21.87
CA VAL A 70 6.57 -7.07 22.18
C VAL A 70 5.13 -7.47 22.48
N GLN A 71 4.40 -6.68 23.28
CA GLN A 71 3.00 -6.98 23.62
C GLN A 71 2.11 -6.97 22.38
N VAL A 72 2.26 -5.97 21.50
CA VAL A 72 1.47 -5.89 20.27
C VAL A 72 1.82 -7.04 19.31
N TYR A 73 3.10 -7.40 19.23
CA TYR A 73 3.52 -8.57 18.45
C TYR A 73 2.93 -9.87 18.97
N GLN A 74 2.88 -10.07 20.30
CA GLN A 74 2.27 -11.25 20.92
C GLN A 74 0.78 -11.36 20.57
N LYS A 75 0.01 -10.25 20.66
CA LYS A 75 -1.39 -10.23 20.22
C LYS A 75 -1.55 -10.62 18.74
N ALA A 76 -0.63 -10.17 17.89
CA ALA A 76 -0.64 -10.53 16.48
C ALA A 76 -0.32 -12.03 16.27
N ILE A 77 0.62 -12.59 17.03
CA ILE A 77 0.93 -14.04 16.99
C ILE A 77 -0.28 -14.87 17.46
N GLU A 78 -0.92 -14.49 18.56
CA GLU A 78 -2.12 -15.19 19.07
C GLU A 78 -3.23 -15.21 18.00
N ALA A 79 -3.48 -14.10 17.34
CA ALA A 79 -4.44 -14.05 16.24
C ALA A 79 -4.03 -14.95 15.06
N TYR A 80 -2.75 -14.94 14.71
CA TYR A 80 -2.22 -15.81 13.66
C TYR A 80 -2.39 -17.29 14.01
N GLU A 81 -2.10 -17.69 15.24
CA GLU A 81 -2.23 -19.07 15.71
C GLU A 81 -3.70 -19.54 15.69
N ARG A 82 -4.67 -18.70 16.09
CA ARG A 82 -6.11 -18.97 15.96
C ARG A 82 -6.49 -19.25 14.51
N ILE A 83 -6.00 -18.44 13.58
CA ILE A 83 -6.26 -18.60 12.14
C ILE A 83 -5.62 -19.89 11.62
N GLN A 84 -4.40 -20.23 12.05
CA GLN A 84 -3.74 -21.50 11.68
C GLN A 84 -4.44 -22.72 12.27
N ALA A 85 -5.09 -22.59 13.43
CA ALA A 85 -5.93 -23.63 14.04
C ALA A 85 -7.26 -23.86 13.30
N GLY A 86 -7.56 -23.04 12.28
CA GLY A 86 -8.72 -23.21 11.41
C GLY A 86 -9.84 -22.22 11.63
N GLU A 87 -9.67 -21.21 12.50
CA GLU A 87 -10.65 -20.13 12.62
C GLU A 87 -10.68 -19.27 11.32
N ASP A 88 -11.87 -18.80 10.98
CA ASP A 88 -12.03 -17.97 9.78
C ASP A 88 -11.34 -16.61 9.95
N PHE A 89 -10.49 -16.24 8.98
CA PHE A 89 -9.69 -15.01 9.00
C PHE A 89 -10.56 -13.75 9.17
N ALA A 90 -11.70 -13.69 8.47
CA ALA A 90 -12.57 -12.53 8.53
C ALA A 90 -13.33 -12.45 9.86
N ALA A 91 -13.72 -13.60 10.42
CA ALA A 91 -14.35 -13.67 11.72
C ALA A 91 -13.39 -13.19 12.82
N VAL A 92 -12.16 -13.72 12.85
CA VAL A 92 -11.11 -13.28 13.80
C VAL A 92 -10.82 -11.79 13.65
N GLY A 93 -10.66 -11.31 12.41
CA GLY A 93 -10.35 -9.91 12.15
C GLY A 93 -11.46 -8.95 12.60
N LYS A 94 -12.72 -9.29 12.37
CA LYS A 94 -13.87 -8.49 12.79
C LYS A 94 -14.02 -8.50 14.31
N GLU A 95 -13.93 -9.67 14.94
CA GLU A 95 -14.01 -9.85 16.40
C GLU A 95 -12.96 -8.96 17.10
N LEU A 96 -11.68 -9.07 16.68
CA LEU A 96 -10.59 -8.30 17.27
C LEU A 96 -10.74 -6.80 17.05
N LYS A 97 -11.19 -6.39 15.86
CA LYS A 97 -11.49 -4.98 15.56
C LYS A 97 -12.62 -4.45 16.42
N ASP A 98 -13.68 -5.23 16.64
CA ASP A 98 -14.83 -4.81 17.45
C ASP A 98 -14.48 -4.74 18.95
N ALA A 99 -13.56 -5.61 19.41
CA ALA A 99 -13.05 -5.60 20.78
C ALA A 99 -12.11 -4.42 21.07
N ASP A 100 -11.31 -3.98 20.08
CA ASP A 100 -10.31 -2.90 20.25
C ASP A 100 -10.19 -2.04 18.99
N LYS A 101 -11.21 -1.23 18.70
CA LYS A 101 -11.31 -0.42 17.47
C LYS A 101 -10.21 0.61 17.30
N GLU A 102 -9.60 1.05 18.39
CA GLU A 102 -8.52 2.04 18.35
C GLU A 102 -7.21 1.40 17.88
N ASN A 103 -6.91 0.19 18.37
CA ASN A 103 -5.62 -0.43 18.16
C ASN A 103 -5.65 -1.56 17.12
N VAL A 104 -6.82 -2.08 16.76
CA VAL A 104 -6.96 -3.13 15.74
C VAL A 104 -7.77 -2.66 14.55
N GLY A 105 -7.25 -2.92 13.35
CA GLY A 105 -7.93 -2.70 12.08
C GLY A 105 -8.14 -4.02 11.35
N TYR A 106 -9.27 -4.17 10.69
CA TYR A 106 -9.51 -5.24 9.71
C TYR A 106 -10.03 -4.62 8.43
N GLU A 107 -9.43 -4.97 7.31
CA GLU A 107 -9.80 -4.47 6.00
C GLU A 107 -9.73 -5.57 4.94
N TYR A 108 -10.69 -5.54 4.02
CA TYR A 108 -10.70 -6.35 2.81
C TYR A 108 -10.38 -5.46 1.62
N VAL A 109 -9.30 -5.79 0.89
CA VAL A 109 -8.79 -5.02 -0.25
C VAL A 109 -9.09 -5.79 -1.54
N HIS A 110 -10.04 -5.31 -2.32
CA HIS A 110 -10.44 -5.94 -3.58
C HIS A 110 -9.41 -5.82 -4.71
N CYS A 111 -8.58 -4.78 -4.65
CA CYS A 111 -7.64 -4.47 -5.71
C CYS A 111 -6.41 -3.79 -5.13
N LEU A 112 -5.34 -4.54 -4.91
CA LEU A 112 -4.04 -4.00 -4.55
C LEU A 112 -3.14 -4.00 -5.78
N LEU A 113 -2.66 -2.82 -6.14
CA LEU A 113 -1.61 -2.60 -7.13
C LEU A 113 -0.29 -2.23 -6.44
N PRO A 114 0.86 -2.41 -7.11
CA PRO A 114 2.15 -1.96 -6.58
C PRO A 114 2.17 -0.47 -6.25
N MET A 115 2.95 -0.10 -5.25
CA MET A 115 3.14 1.27 -4.75
C MET A 115 1.90 1.90 -4.08
N GLN A 116 0.89 1.12 -3.75
CA GLN A 116 -0.29 1.60 -3.01
C GLN A 116 -0.12 1.47 -1.49
N THR A 117 0.83 0.64 -1.04
CA THR A 117 1.11 0.43 0.37
C THR A 117 2.61 0.53 0.67
N VAL A 118 2.97 0.37 1.95
CA VAL A 118 4.39 0.39 2.35
C VAL A 118 5.13 -0.83 1.84
N LYS A 119 6.40 -0.66 1.43
CA LYS A 119 7.24 -1.69 0.82
C LYS A 119 7.28 -3.01 1.60
N ALA A 120 7.32 -2.96 2.94
CA ALA A 120 7.35 -4.15 3.78
C ALA A 120 6.06 -4.99 3.64
N PHE A 121 4.90 -4.35 3.58
CA PHE A 121 3.62 -4.99 3.36
C PHE A 121 3.53 -5.59 1.95
N GLU A 122 3.87 -4.81 0.93
CA GLU A 122 3.83 -5.24 -0.47
C GLU A 122 4.77 -6.43 -0.74
N ASN A 123 5.98 -6.39 -0.20
CA ASN A 123 6.93 -7.49 -0.39
C ASN A 123 6.36 -8.82 0.09
N VAL A 124 5.69 -8.82 1.24
CA VAL A 124 5.04 -10.03 1.75
C VAL A 124 3.79 -10.38 0.93
N ALA A 125 2.91 -9.42 0.65
CA ALA A 125 1.69 -9.67 -0.11
C ALA A 125 1.97 -10.28 -1.49
N TYR A 126 2.96 -9.74 -2.23
CA TYR A 126 3.33 -10.27 -3.55
C TYR A 126 4.12 -11.58 -3.51
N SER A 127 4.74 -11.95 -2.38
CA SER A 127 5.46 -13.23 -2.24
C SER A 127 4.58 -14.39 -1.80
N LEU A 128 3.43 -14.12 -1.15
CA LEU A 128 2.55 -15.16 -0.61
C LEU A 128 1.75 -15.88 -1.70
N PRO A 129 1.61 -17.19 -1.63
CA PRO A 129 0.66 -17.93 -2.45
C PRO A 129 -0.79 -17.55 -2.15
N VAL A 130 -1.69 -17.76 -3.12
CA VAL A 130 -3.14 -17.62 -2.92
C VAL A 130 -3.63 -18.59 -1.84
N GLY A 131 -4.50 -18.14 -0.96
CA GLY A 131 -5.02 -18.89 0.19
C GLY A 131 -4.13 -18.85 1.44
N SER A 132 -2.87 -18.40 1.30
CA SER A 132 -1.92 -18.37 2.42
C SER A 132 -2.12 -17.14 3.32
N VAL A 133 -1.70 -17.31 4.58
CA VAL A 133 -1.69 -16.26 5.61
C VAL A 133 -0.25 -15.98 6.02
N SER A 134 0.12 -14.70 6.12
CA SER A 134 1.46 -14.29 6.54
C SER A 134 1.65 -14.42 8.04
N LEU A 135 2.90 -14.58 8.47
CA LEU A 135 3.30 -14.18 9.82
C LEU A 135 3.08 -12.67 10.01
N PRO A 136 3.04 -12.17 11.26
CA PRO A 136 2.93 -10.73 11.50
C PRO A 136 4.08 -9.93 10.85
N VAL A 137 3.74 -9.04 9.92
CA VAL A 137 4.68 -8.20 9.16
C VAL A 137 4.79 -6.84 9.82
N ARG A 138 6.01 -6.44 10.19
CA ARG A 138 6.27 -5.13 10.80
C ARG A 138 6.25 -4.01 9.76
N THR A 139 5.47 -2.97 10.03
CA THR A 139 5.46 -1.72 9.26
C THR A 139 5.58 -0.52 10.20
N THR A 140 5.61 0.70 9.66
CA THR A 140 5.57 1.94 10.46
C THR A 140 4.27 2.11 11.25
N MET A 141 3.17 1.47 10.81
CA MET A 141 1.86 1.54 11.46
C MET A 141 1.68 0.51 12.58
N GLY A 142 2.41 -0.60 12.53
CA GLY A 142 2.23 -1.72 13.45
C GLY A 142 2.56 -3.07 12.82
N PHE A 143 1.89 -4.11 13.28
CA PHE A 143 2.00 -5.46 12.73
C PHE A 143 0.77 -5.81 11.90
N HIS A 144 0.99 -6.35 10.71
CA HIS A 144 -0.05 -6.80 9.80
C HIS A 144 0.00 -8.31 9.64
N ILE A 145 -1.15 -8.97 9.71
CA ILE A 145 -1.34 -10.34 9.24
C ILE A 145 -2.11 -10.23 7.92
N ILE A 146 -1.61 -10.85 6.85
CA ILE A 146 -2.12 -10.71 5.50
C ILE A 146 -2.61 -12.06 5.01
N LYS A 147 -3.81 -12.12 4.42
CA LYS A 147 -4.34 -13.29 3.73
C LYS A 147 -4.62 -12.95 2.27
N ILE A 148 -4.04 -13.72 1.34
CA ILE A 148 -4.28 -13.56 -0.08
C ILE A 148 -5.50 -14.39 -0.49
N HIS A 149 -6.50 -13.74 -1.09
CA HIS A 149 -7.72 -14.39 -1.58
C HIS A 149 -7.60 -14.79 -3.04
N SER A 150 -7.14 -13.86 -3.87
CA SER A 150 -6.94 -14.12 -5.29
C SER A 150 -5.78 -13.32 -5.86
N ARG A 151 -5.26 -13.82 -6.97
CA ARG A 151 -4.24 -13.17 -7.79
C ARG A 151 -4.70 -13.24 -9.23
N ARG A 152 -4.83 -12.11 -9.90
CA ARG A 152 -5.33 -12.04 -11.28
C ARG A 152 -4.44 -11.14 -12.12
N ARG A 153 -4.45 -11.34 -13.42
CA ARG A 153 -3.74 -10.47 -14.36
C ARG A 153 -4.31 -9.04 -14.27
N ASN A 154 -3.42 -8.06 -14.24
CA ASN A 154 -3.82 -6.67 -14.33
C ASN A 154 -4.33 -6.37 -15.76
N PRO A 155 -5.57 -5.89 -15.94
CA PRO A 155 -6.10 -5.55 -17.26
C PRO A 155 -5.45 -4.30 -17.87
N GLY A 156 -4.62 -3.57 -17.10
CA GLY A 156 -4.06 -2.29 -17.49
C GLY A 156 -5.08 -1.16 -17.50
N LEU A 157 -4.89 -0.19 -18.40
CA LEU A 157 -5.84 0.91 -18.56
C LEU A 157 -7.06 0.43 -19.33
N VAL A 158 -8.23 0.62 -18.75
CA VAL A 158 -9.53 0.32 -19.37
C VAL A 158 -10.31 1.60 -19.56
N ARG A 159 -10.99 1.71 -20.70
CA ARG A 159 -11.93 2.79 -20.95
C ARG A 159 -13.33 2.33 -20.58
N VAL A 160 -13.96 3.02 -19.66
CA VAL A 160 -15.31 2.70 -19.20
C VAL A 160 -16.24 3.90 -19.42
N ALA A 161 -17.51 3.61 -19.64
CA ALA A 161 -18.58 4.60 -19.58
C ALA A 161 -19.65 4.06 -18.61
N HIS A 162 -20.30 4.94 -17.89
CA HIS A 162 -21.39 4.56 -17.00
C HIS A 162 -22.53 5.57 -17.08
N VAL A 163 -23.73 5.10 -16.80
CA VAL A 163 -24.92 5.93 -16.62
C VAL A 163 -25.35 5.77 -15.16
N LEU A 164 -25.33 6.87 -14.41
CA LEU A 164 -25.80 6.90 -13.04
C LEU A 164 -27.28 7.28 -13.01
N ILE A 165 -28.10 6.45 -12.39
CA ILE A 165 -29.50 6.76 -12.09
C ILE A 165 -29.58 6.90 -10.56
N PRO A 166 -29.60 8.14 -10.02
CA PRO A 166 -29.58 8.37 -8.59
C PRO A 166 -30.90 8.02 -7.94
N PHE A 167 -30.85 7.61 -6.66
CA PHE A 167 -32.01 7.62 -5.80
C PHE A 167 -32.30 9.07 -5.40
N GLU A 168 -33.52 9.58 -5.66
CA GLU A 168 -33.88 10.91 -5.20
C GLU A 168 -34.16 10.87 -3.68
N LYS A 169 -33.33 11.57 -2.91
CA LYS A 169 -33.37 11.58 -1.45
C LYS A 169 -34.62 12.16 -0.82
N ASP A 170 -35.32 13.04 -1.54
CA ASP A 170 -36.42 13.86 -0.99
C ASP A 170 -37.74 13.75 -1.74
N SER A 171 -37.85 12.89 -2.74
CA SER A 171 -39.14 12.74 -3.46
C SER A 171 -39.79 11.41 -3.09
N VAL A 172 -41.01 11.55 -2.59
CA VAL A 172 -41.96 10.43 -2.39
C VAL A 172 -42.27 9.71 -3.74
N LYS A 173 -41.63 10.11 -4.84
CA LYS A 173 -41.98 9.71 -6.21
C LYS A 173 -41.19 8.54 -6.79
N PHE A 174 -39.99 8.22 -6.27
CA PHE A 174 -39.19 7.14 -6.84
C PHE A 174 -38.63 6.22 -5.76
N GLY A 175 -39.37 5.18 -5.44
CA GLY A 175 -38.90 4.10 -4.58
C GLY A 175 -37.76 3.30 -5.26
N GLU A 176 -37.08 2.45 -4.49
CA GLU A 176 -35.99 1.59 -4.96
C GLU A 176 -36.40 0.75 -6.20
N ALA A 177 -37.62 0.21 -6.18
CA ALA A 177 -38.17 -0.58 -7.29
C ALA A 177 -38.33 0.23 -8.59
N GLU A 178 -38.72 1.49 -8.50
CA GLU A 178 -38.92 2.35 -9.68
C GLU A 178 -37.59 2.82 -10.27
N THR A 179 -36.59 3.12 -9.41
CA THR A 179 -35.24 3.45 -9.85
C THR A 179 -34.57 2.22 -10.52
N LEU A 180 -34.80 1.02 -9.99
CA LEU A 180 -34.33 -0.23 -10.59
C LEU A 180 -34.97 -0.47 -11.97
N ALA A 181 -36.28 -0.33 -12.08
CA ALA A 181 -37.00 -0.50 -13.36
C ALA A 181 -36.48 0.48 -14.43
N ARG A 182 -36.21 1.73 -14.05
CA ARG A 182 -35.59 2.73 -14.93
C ARG A 182 -34.15 2.37 -15.33
N ALA A 183 -33.37 1.84 -14.43
CA ALA A 183 -32.01 1.36 -14.71
C ALA A 183 -32.04 0.19 -15.70
N GLU A 184 -32.96 -0.75 -15.53
CA GLU A 184 -33.18 -1.88 -16.45
C GLU A 184 -33.63 -1.44 -17.84
N GLU A 185 -34.48 -0.40 -17.91
CA GLU A 185 -34.91 0.17 -19.18
C GLU A 185 -33.72 0.79 -19.93
N VAL A 186 -32.91 1.59 -19.25
CA VAL A 186 -31.69 2.19 -19.82
C VAL A 186 -30.69 1.10 -20.26
N TYR A 187 -30.48 0.07 -19.45
CA TYR A 187 -29.60 -1.06 -19.78
C TYR A 187 -30.06 -1.78 -21.07
N ARG A 188 -31.37 -1.93 -21.28
CA ARG A 188 -31.91 -2.57 -22.50
C ARG A 188 -31.77 -1.71 -23.77
N LYS A 189 -31.52 -0.41 -23.62
CA LYS A 189 -31.36 0.53 -24.74
C LYS A 189 -29.89 0.82 -25.07
N ALA A 190 -28.94 0.45 -24.18
CA ALA A 190 -27.50 0.64 -24.35
C ALA A 190 -26.84 -0.53 -25.08
#